data_863aba6659e8701281d7d81470334a2d
#
_entry.id   863aba6659e8701281d7d81470334a2d
#
_cell.length_a   1.000
_cell.length_b   1.000
_cell.length_c   1.000
_cell.angle_alpha   90.00
_cell.angle_beta   90.00
_cell.angle_gamma   90.00
#
_symmetry.space_group_name_H-M   'P 1'
#
loop_
_entity.id
_entity.type
_entity.pdbx_description
1 polymer ?
#
loop_
_entity_poly.entity_id
_entity_poly.type
_entity_poly.pdbx_seq_one_letter_code
_entity_poly.pdbx_strand_id
1 'polypeptide(L)'
;MIDTDSLADRDGMGSIQVQWQISDDGDNWMVLPGAIQPRFVPRDAEVGKFLRVQISYVDGQGNPEMMISPMSQPVRNVNDKPMGRPELRGEAKEDALLSVDSSRISDEDGLGSYSFIWQRSSERTNWENFPDQFKDSIRLTQSDVGFSYRAVISYIDGLEHA
;
A
#
# COMPACT_ATOMS: atom_id res chain seq x y z
N MET A 1 0.41 -18.30 -10.81
CA MET A 1 0.80 -19.72 -10.80
C MET A 1 1.28 -20.06 -12.19
N ILE A 2 2.39 -20.76 -12.30
CA ILE A 2 2.92 -21.23 -13.58
C ILE A 2 2.22 -22.55 -13.91
N ASP A 3 1.77 -22.69 -15.15
CA ASP A 3 1.37 -23.97 -15.71
C ASP A 3 2.60 -24.64 -16.34
N THR A 4 3.06 -25.73 -15.76
CA THR A 4 4.17 -26.53 -16.26
C THR A 4 3.72 -27.82 -16.96
N ASP A 5 2.41 -28.10 -16.95
CA ASP A 5 1.88 -29.37 -17.48
C ASP A 5 1.93 -29.43 -19.01
N SER A 6 2.03 -28.27 -19.66
CA SER A 6 2.18 -28.14 -21.11
C SER A 6 3.64 -28.22 -21.60
N LEU A 7 4.61 -28.25 -20.68
CA LEU A 7 6.01 -28.33 -21.02
C LEU A 7 6.37 -29.77 -21.42
N ALA A 8 6.98 -29.90 -22.56
CA ALA A 8 7.45 -31.21 -23.05
C ALA A 8 8.81 -31.04 -23.75
N ASP A 9 9.67 -31.99 -23.52
CA ASP A 9 10.95 -32.13 -24.21
C ASP A 9 11.09 -33.56 -24.75
N ARG A 10 11.55 -33.67 -25.99
CA ARG A 10 11.71 -35.00 -26.63
C ARG A 10 12.78 -35.86 -25.97
N ASP A 11 13.78 -35.20 -25.41
CA ASP A 11 14.92 -35.85 -24.76
C ASP A 11 14.66 -36.08 -23.26
N GLY A 12 13.42 -35.73 -22.81
CA GLY A 12 12.97 -35.84 -21.42
C GLY A 12 13.27 -34.60 -20.60
N MET A 13 12.51 -34.42 -19.54
CA MET A 13 12.68 -33.27 -18.63
C MET A 13 13.18 -33.75 -17.28
N GLY A 14 14.25 -33.13 -16.80
CA GLY A 14 14.70 -33.28 -15.41
C GLY A 14 13.93 -32.40 -14.46
N SER A 15 14.46 -32.22 -13.26
CA SER A 15 13.84 -31.36 -12.24
C SER A 15 13.81 -29.92 -12.68
N ILE A 16 12.60 -29.32 -12.71
CA ILE A 16 12.38 -27.95 -13.09
C ILE A 16 12.80 -27.01 -11.94
N GLN A 17 13.60 -26.02 -12.28
CA GLN A 17 13.93 -24.90 -11.42
C GLN A 17 13.18 -23.67 -11.90
N VAL A 18 12.62 -22.91 -10.97
CA VAL A 18 11.82 -21.70 -11.20
C VAL A 18 12.53 -20.50 -10.63
N GLN A 19 12.58 -19.40 -11.37
CA GLN A 19 13.06 -18.12 -10.89
C GLN A 19 12.20 -17.00 -11.44
N TRP A 20 11.54 -16.25 -10.55
CA TRP A 20 10.82 -15.05 -10.93
C TRP A 20 11.77 -13.87 -11.14
N GLN A 21 11.41 -13.04 -12.11
CA GLN A 21 12.13 -11.82 -12.47
C GLN A 21 11.13 -10.67 -12.52
N ILE A 22 11.65 -9.48 -12.24
CA ILE A 22 10.89 -8.22 -12.17
C ILE A 22 11.56 -7.17 -13.04
N SER A 23 10.75 -6.27 -13.60
CA SER A 23 11.21 -5.14 -14.42
C SER A 23 10.32 -3.92 -14.19
N ASP A 24 10.92 -2.73 -14.17
CA ASP A 24 10.20 -1.46 -14.12
C ASP A 24 9.72 -1.00 -15.52
N ASP A 25 10.42 -1.41 -16.58
CA ASP A 25 10.22 -0.93 -17.96
C ASP A 25 9.84 -2.03 -18.97
N GLY A 26 9.85 -3.31 -18.56
CA GLY A 26 9.61 -4.46 -19.42
C GLY A 26 10.82 -4.92 -20.23
N ASP A 27 11.93 -4.17 -20.20
CA ASP A 27 13.15 -4.44 -20.97
C ASP A 27 14.29 -4.90 -20.07
N ASN A 28 14.51 -4.21 -18.95
CA ASN A 28 15.59 -4.50 -18.00
C ASN A 28 15.07 -5.39 -16.85
N TRP A 29 15.57 -6.62 -16.78
CA TRP A 29 15.06 -7.63 -15.86
C TRP A 29 16.03 -7.94 -14.73
N MET A 30 15.53 -7.93 -13.51
CA MET A 30 16.24 -8.32 -12.31
C MET A 30 15.64 -9.59 -11.71
N VAL A 31 16.48 -10.42 -11.11
CA VAL A 31 16.04 -11.60 -10.37
C VAL A 31 15.36 -11.15 -9.08
N LEU A 32 14.19 -11.73 -8.78
CA LEU A 32 13.56 -11.61 -7.47
C LEU A 32 14.19 -12.62 -6.52
N PRO A 33 14.98 -12.19 -5.51
CA PRO A 33 15.66 -13.10 -4.60
C PRO A 33 14.66 -13.96 -3.82
N GLY A 34 14.89 -15.29 -3.80
CA GLY A 34 14.05 -16.23 -3.07
C GLY A 34 12.70 -16.58 -3.73
N ALA A 35 12.34 -15.92 -4.82
CA ALA A 35 11.11 -16.22 -5.58
C ALA A 35 11.35 -17.41 -6.55
N ILE A 36 11.47 -18.61 -5.99
CA ILE A 36 11.80 -19.85 -6.69
C ILE A 36 10.65 -20.87 -6.71
N GLN A 37 9.47 -20.49 -6.22
CA GLN A 37 8.31 -21.36 -6.21
C GLN A 37 7.45 -21.19 -7.47
N PRO A 38 6.70 -22.20 -7.90
CA PRO A 38 5.78 -22.08 -9.04
C PRO A 38 4.70 -21.02 -8.87
N ARG A 39 4.47 -20.57 -7.64
CA ARG A 39 3.54 -19.49 -7.30
C ARG A 39 4.29 -18.35 -6.66
N PHE A 40 4.09 -17.14 -7.18
CA PHE A 40 4.51 -15.89 -6.58
C PHE A 40 3.27 -15.00 -6.36
N VAL A 41 3.20 -14.33 -5.23
CA VAL A 41 2.14 -13.37 -4.90
C VAL A 41 2.84 -12.01 -4.75
N PRO A 42 2.63 -11.09 -5.70
CA PRO A 42 3.19 -9.75 -5.59
C PRO A 42 2.55 -8.98 -4.43
N ARG A 43 3.29 -8.01 -3.89
CA ARG A 43 2.90 -7.08 -2.84
C ARG A 43 3.14 -5.66 -3.33
N ASP A 44 3.03 -4.66 -2.45
CA ASP A 44 3.18 -3.24 -2.78
C ASP A 44 4.53 -2.91 -3.42
N ALA A 45 5.60 -3.58 -3.01
CA ALA A 45 6.94 -3.42 -3.61
C ALA A 45 7.00 -3.77 -5.10
N GLU A 46 6.08 -4.59 -5.59
CA GLU A 46 5.97 -5.00 -6.98
C GLU A 46 4.90 -4.22 -7.76
N VAL A 47 4.13 -3.35 -7.12
CA VAL A 47 3.10 -2.54 -7.79
C VAL A 47 3.72 -1.69 -8.91
N GLY A 48 3.05 -1.63 -10.05
CA GLY A 48 3.48 -0.92 -11.25
C GLY A 48 4.52 -1.67 -12.10
N LYS A 49 5.11 -2.75 -11.60
CA LYS A 49 6.19 -3.49 -12.26
C LYS A 49 5.69 -4.68 -13.05
N PHE A 50 6.48 -5.09 -14.03
CA PHE A 50 6.24 -6.30 -14.83
C PHE A 50 6.92 -7.50 -14.19
N LEU A 51 6.29 -8.66 -14.30
CA LEU A 51 6.80 -9.94 -13.81
C LEU A 51 6.93 -10.93 -14.96
N ARG A 52 7.97 -11.74 -14.92
CA ARG A 52 8.11 -12.93 -15.76
C ARG A 52 8.78 -14.06 -14.98
N VAL A 53 8.71 -15.25 -15.52
CA VAL A 53 9.36 -16.41 -14.93
C VAL A 53 10.37 -17.01 -15.88
N GLN A 54 11.51 -17.38 -15.34
CA GLN A 54 12.50 -18.21 -15.99
C GLN A 54 12.37 -19.63 -15.43
N ILE A 55 12.34 -20.59 -16.32
CA ILE A 55 12.36 -22.02 -16.00
C ILE A 55 13.66 -22.59 -16.57
N SER A 56 14.35 -23.40 -15.80
CA SER A 56 15.52 -24.12 -16.23
C SER A 56 15.47 -25.58 -15.75
N TYR A 57 16.03 -26.48 -16.54
CA TYR A 57 16.16 -27.89 -16.22
C TYR A 57 17.34 -28.47 -16.98
N VAL A 58 17.71 -29.71 -16.67
CA VAL A 58 18.65 -30.53 -17.47
C VAL A 58 17.83 -31.60 -18.14
N ASP A 59 17.94 -31.75 -19.45
CA ASP A 59 17.23 -32.79 -20.20
C ASP A 59 17.73 -34.21 -19.88
N GLY A 60 17.09 -35.23 -20.44
CA GLY A 60 17.47 -36.63 -20.23
C GLY A 60 18.82 -37.03 -20.87
N GLN A 61 19.39 -36.18 -21.71
CA GLN A 61 20.71 -36.35 -22.35
C GLN A 61 21.81 -35.54 -21.65
N GLY A 62 21.46 -34.74 -20.64
CA GLY A 62 22.39 -33.94 -19.82
C GLY A 62 22.63 -32.55 -20.33
N ASN A 63 21.81 -32.01 -21.26
CA ASN A 63 21.92 -30.64 -21.73
C ASN A 63 21.13 -29.70 -20.83
N PRO A 64 21.67 -28.49 -20.48
CA PRO A 64 20.95 -27.48 -19.77
C PRO A 64 19.98 -26.73 -20.69
N GLU A 65 18.72 -26.68 -20.29
CA GLU A 65 17.65 -26.00 -21.02
C GLU A 65 17.09 -24.81 -20.21
N MET A 66 16.66 -23.77 -20.91
CA MET A 66 16.09 -22.57 -20.30
C MET A 66 14.95 -22.01 -21.14
N MET A 67 13.85 -21.62 -20.46
CA MET A 67 12.72 -20.97 -21.07
C MET A 67 12.31 -19.74 -20.23
N ILE A 68 11.81 -18.73 -20.90
CA ILE A 68 11.30 -17.51 -20.27
C ILE A 68 9.85 -17.30 -20.71
N SER A 69 8.97 -17.04 -19.75
CA SER A 69 7.57 -16.74 -20.05
C SER A 69 7.40 -15.37 -20.70
N PRO A 70 6.29 -15.11 -21.39
CA PRO A 70 5.85 -13.74 -21.63
C PRO A 70 5.78 -12.95 -20.30
N MET A 71 5.98 -11.64 -20.38
CA MET A 71 5.80 -10.78 -19.21
C MET A 71 4.32 -10.62 -18.86
N SER A 72 4.04 -10.35 -17.59
CA SER A 72 2.73 -9.98 -17.12
C SER A 72 2.33 -8.57 -17.60
N GLN A 73 1.06 -8.19 -17.38
CA GLN A 73 0.71 -6.77 -17.26
C GLN A 73 1.36 -6.22 -15.99
N PRO A 74 1.52 -4.88 -15.87
CA PRO A 74 1.98 -4.27 -14.63
C PRO A 74 1.11 -4.73 -13.45
N VAL A 75 1.77 -5.03 -12.33
CA VAL A 75 1.07 -5.38 -11.09
C VAL A 75 0.22 -4.19 -10.67
N ARG A 76 -1.08 -4.43 -10.48
CA ARG A 76 -2.02 -3.38 -10.03
C ARG A 76 -2.05 -3.32 -8.52
N ASN A 77 -2.19 -2.11 -7.99
CA ASN A 77 -2.44 -1.92 -6.57
C ASN A 77 -3.78 -2.49 -6.13
N VAL A 78 -3.84 -2.92 -4.89
CA VAL A 78 -5.06 -3.21 -4.14
C VAL A 78 -4.98 -2.36 -2.89
N ASN A 79 -5.82 -1.32 -2.79
CA ASN A 79 -5.81 -0.37 -1.70
C ASN A 79 -5.83 -1.04 -0.32
N ASP A 80 -4.85 -0.73 0.51
CA ASP A 80 -4.82 -1.09 1.92
C ASP A 80 -5.56 -0.04 2.76
N LYS A 81 -6.02 -0.45 3.93
CA LYS A 81 -6.71 0.46 4.84
C LYS A 81 -5.73 1.07 5.82
N PRO A 82 -5.89 2.39 6.12
CA PRO A 82 -5.05 2.99 7.14
C PRO A 82 -5.17 2.27 8.48
N MET A 83 -4.06 2.09 9.15
CA MET A 83 -3.96 1.57 10.50
C MET A 83 -3.69 2.70 11.50
N GLY A 84 -4.03 2.45 12.77
CA GLY A 84 -3.92 3.44 13.83
C GLY A 84 -5.11 4.39 13.87
N ARG A 85 -4.94 5.46 14.59
CA ARG A 85 -5.95 6.53 14.70
C ARG A 85 -5.31 7.84 15.16
N PRO A 86 -5.88 9.00 14.77
CA PRO A 86 -5.44 10.29 15.30
C PRO A 86 -5.83 10.43 16.78
N GLU A 87 -5.03 11.20 17.51
CA GLU A 87 -5.32 11.59 18.90
C GLU A 87 -5.40 13.10 19.02
N LEU A 88 -6.31 13.61 19.86
CA LEU A 88 -6.33 15.01 20.21
C LEU A 88 -5.33 15.28 21.35
N ARG A 89 -4.59 16.38 21.22
CA ARG A 89 -3.65 16.91 22.19
C ARG A 89 -4.11 18.28 22.67
N GLY A 90 -3.86 18.60 23.93
CA GLY A 90 -4.28 19.83 24.58
C GLY A 90 -5.55 19.65 25.38
N GLU A 91 -5.99 20.74 26.02
CA GLU A 91 -7.23 20.78 26.80
C GLU A 91 -8.32 21.53 26.02
N ALA A 92 -9.55 21.01 26.06
CA ALA A 92 -10.71 21.72 25.53
C ALA A 92 -11.14 22.85 26.49
N LYS A 93 -10.40 23.94 26.48
CA LYS A 93 -10.52 25.08 27.38
C LYS A 93 -10.40 26.36 26.59
N GLU A 94 -11.09 27.41 27.05
CA GLU A 94 -10.93 28.78 26.52
C GLU A 94 -9.45 29.20 26.48
N ASP A 95 -9.08 29.89 25.42
CA ASP A 95 -7.72 30.32 25.08
C ASP A 95 -6.66 29.22 24.88
N ALA A 96 -7.05 27.95 25.01
CA ALA A 96 -6.16 26.82 24.77
C ALA A 96 -6.11 26.44 23.29
N LEU A 97 -5.02 25.77 22.93
CA LEU A 97 -4.82 25.15 21.63
C LEU A 97 -5.17 23.67 21.70
N LEU A 98 -6.06 23.22 20.81
CA LEU A 98 -6.21 21.80 20.50
C LEU A 98 -5.47 21.46 19.22
N SER A 99 -4.77 20.37 19.19
CA SER A 99 -4.07 19.88 18.01
C SER A 99 -4.34 18.39 17.78
N VAL A 100 -4.06 17.94 16.56
CA VAL A 100 -4.18 16.55 16.15
C VAL A 100 -2.81 15.91 16.08
N ASP A 101 -2.61 14.83 16.81
CA ASP A 101 -1.45 13.97 16.66
C ASP A 101 -1.81 12.83 15.71
N SER A 102 -1.22 12.85 14.52
CA SER A 102 -1.38 11.83 13.48
C SER A 102 -0.19 10.86 13.39
N SER A 103 0.77 10.96 14.30
CA SER A 103 2.04 10.19 14.25
C SER A 103 1.85 8.66 14.34
N ARG A 104 0.66 8.21 14.77
CA ARG A 104 0.34 6.78 14.87
C ARG A 104 -0.48 6.24 13.71
N ILE A 105 -0.72 7.05 12.70
CA ILE A 105 -1.38 6.60 11.47
C ILE A 105 -0.31 6.03 10.56
N SER A 106 -0.56 4.85 10.00
CA SER A 106 0.27 4.23 8.97
C SER A 106 -0.62 3.66 7.87
N ASP A 107 -0.09 3.57 6.67
CA ASP A 107 -0.73 3.00 5.50
C ASP A 107 0.34 2.29 4.68
N GLU A 108 0.08 1.06 4.24
CA GLU A 108 1.05 0.30 3.43
C GLU A 108 1.21 0.92 2.04
N ASP A 109 0.14 1.56 1.52
CA ASP A 109 0.18 2.32 0.27
C ASP A 109 0.87 3.70 0.41
N GLY A 110 1.31 4.04 1.62
CA GLY A 110 1.97 5.30 1.96
C GLY A 110 1.00 6.38 2.40
N LEU A 111 1.51 7.37 3.09
CA LEU A 111 0.74 8.51 3.60
C LEU A 111 1.00 9.74 2.73
N GLY A 112 -0.05 10.31 2.17
CA GLY A 112 -0.02 11.61 1.53
C GLY A 112 -0.20 12.77 2.51
N SER A 113 -0.41 13.96 1.96
CA SER A 113 -0.67 15.15 2.78
C SER A 113 -2.05 15.08 3.45
N TYR A 114 -2.10 15.35 4.73
CA TYR A 114 -3.34 15.37 5.49
C TYR A 114 -4.17 16.61 5.21
N SER A 115 -5.49 16.41 5.11
CA SER A 115 -6.51 17.44 5.17
C SER A 115 -7.29 17.27 6.47
N PHE A 116 -7.62 18.39 7.13
CA PHE A 116 -8.27 18.40 8.43
C PHE A 116 -9.63 19.09 8.36
N ILE A 117 -10.64 18.52 9.00
CA ILE A 117 -11.92 19.16 9.25
C ILE A 117 -12.22 19.00 10.74
N TRP A 118 -12.30 20.12 11.44
CA TRP A 118 -12.74 20.11 12.83
C TRP A 118 -14.26 20.11 12.92
N GLN A 119 -14.76 19.36 13.87
CA GLN A 119 -16.18 19.28 14.18
C GLN A 119 -16.40 19.53 15.66
N ARG A 120 -17.52 20.17 15.98
CA ARG A 120 -17.96 20.39 17.35
C ARG A 120 -19.37 19.87 17.59
N SER A 121 -19.70 19.61 18.84
CA SER A 121 -21.03 19.17 19.27
C SER A 121 -21.27 19.58 20.73
N SER A 122 -22.46 20.08 21.04
CA SER A 122 -22.90 20.34 22.41
C SER A 122 -23.32 19.07 23.16
N GLU A 123 -23.76 18.05 22.43
CA GLU A 123 -24.37 16.82 22.99
C GLU A 123 -23.58 15.54 22.71
N ARG A 124 -22.47 15.63 21.96
CA ARG A 124 -21.63 14.51 21.50
C ARG A 124 -22.34 13.52 20.56
N THR A 125 -23.49 13.88 20.04
CA THR A 125 -24.28 13.05 19.11
C THR A 125 -24.37 13.67 17.73
N ASN A 126 -24.75 14.95 17.66
CA ASN A 126 -24.84 15.71 16.42
C ASN A 126 -23.57 16.55 16.24
N TRP A 127 -22.79 16.24 15.22
CA TRP A 127 -21.52 16.91 14.93
C TRP A 127 -21.68 17.86 13.75
N GLU A 128 -21.34 19.12 13.94
CA GLU A 128 -21.29 20.14 12.89
C GLU A 128 -19.85 20.52 12.58
N ASN A 129 -19.58 20.86 11.32
CA ASN A 129 -18.25 21.35 10.94
C ASN A 129 -17.98 22.67 11.64
N PHE A 130 -16.81 22.77 12.25
CA PHE A 130 -16.33 24.02 12.83
C PHE A 130 -15.76 24.87 11.69
N PRO A 131 -16.36 26.03 11.37
CA PRO A 131 -16.05 26.76 10.15
C PRO A 131 -14.59 27.20 10.05
N ASP A 132 -14.07 27.23 8.83
CA ASP A 132 -12.76 27.78 8.47
C ASP A 132 -11.54 27.18 9.21
N GLN A 133 -11.69 25.98 9.77
CA GLN A 133 -10.64 25.28 10.52
C GLN A 133 -10.15 24.05 9.76
N PHE A 134 -9.15 24.27 8.88
CA PHE A 134 -8.57 23.24 8.01
C PHE A 134 -7.11 22.88 8.39
N LYS A 135 -6.64 23.38 9.54
CA LYS A 135 -5.29 23.09 10.05
C LYS A 135 -5.33 21.94 11.05
N ASP A 136 -4.16 21.41 11.35
CA ASP A 136 -3.94 20.38 12.37
C ASP A 136 -4.24 20.88 13.81
N SER A 137 -4.51 22.15 13.98
CA SER A 137 -4.75 22.75 15.29
C SER A 137 -5.77 23.89 15.22
N ILE A 138 -6.51 24.06 16.31
CA ILE A 138 -7.48 25.14 16.52
C ILE A 138 -7.25 25.80 17.88
N ARG A 139 -7.47 27.11 17.95
CA ARG A 139 -7.53 27.85 19.21
C ARG A 139 -9.01 28.05 19.61
N LEU A 140 -9.34 27.64 20.81
CA LEU A 140 -10.66 27.77 21.37
C LEU A 140 -10.84 29.18 21.99
N THR A 141 -12.05 29.67 21.94
CA THR A 141 -12.44 31.00 22.47
C THR A 141 -13.60 30.87 23.47
N GLN A 142 -14.05 31.98 24.08
CA GLN A 142 -15.20 31.98 24.96
C GLN A 142 -16.48 31.42 24.30
N SER A 143 -16.67 31.63 23.00
CA SER A 143 -17.84 31.10 22.27
C SER A 143 -17.81 29.56 22.08
N ASP A 144 -16.68 28.94 22.39
CA ASP A 144 -16.46 27.50 22.25
C ASP A 144 -16.67 26.74 23.56
N VAL A 145 -16.94 27.47 24.64
CA VAL A 145 -17.23 26.88 25.95
C VAL A 145 -18.51 26.04 25.90
N GLY A 146 -18.46 24.82 26.41
CA GLY A 146 -19.57 23.86 26.44
C GLY A 146 -19.64 22.92 25.23
N PHE A 147 -18.80 23.10 24.22
CA PHE A 147 -18.73 22.16 23.10
C PHE A 147 -17.66 21.07 23.30
N SER A 148 -17.93 19.92 22.73
CA SER A 148 -16.95 18.84 22.51
C SER A 148 -16.41 18.96 21.09
N TYR A 149 -15.15 18.56 20.87
CA TYR A 149 -14.44 18.67 19.59
C TYR A 149 -13.96 17.32 19.12
N ARG A 150 -13.94 17.13 17.80
CA ARG A 150 -13.22 16.05 17.12
C ARG A 150 -12.64 16.57 15.80
N ALA A 151 -11.61 15.91 15.33
CA ALA A 151 -11.04 16.16 14.02
C ALA A 151 -11.32 14.96 13.10
N VAL A 152 -11.68 15.25 11.85
CA VAL A 152 -11.73 14.29 10.75
C VAL A 152 -10.48 14.56 9.92
N ILE A 153 -9.71 13.51 9.68
CA ILE A 153 -8.51 13.54 8.82
C ILE A 153 -8.83 12.77 7.56
N SER A 154 -8.43 13.32 6.43
CA SER A 154 -8.40 12.62 5.14
C SER A 154 -7.06 12.87 4.46
N TYR A 155 -6.66 11.96 3.59
CA TYR A 155 -5.48 12.05 2.74
C TYR A 155 -5.72 11.22 1.48
N ILE A 156 -4.90 11.44 0.49
CA ILE A 156 -4.74 10.55 -0.66
C ILE A 156 -3.44 9.80 -0.43
N ASP A 157 -3.45 8.48 -0.50
CA ASP A 157 -2.26 7.66 -0.29
C ASP A 157 -1.20 7.82 -1.40
N GLY A 158 -0.06 7.15 -1.25
CA GLY A 158 1.03 7.24 -2.22
C GLY A 158 0.74 6.58 -3.56
N LEU A 159 -0.36 5.80 -3.66
CA LEU A 159 -0.83 5.10 -4.86
C LEU A 159 -2.17 5.66 -5.38
N GLU A 160 -2.53 6.90 -4.96
CA GLU A 160 -3.67 7.71 -5.44
C GLU A 160 -5.07 7.22 -5.00
N HIS A 161 -5.18 6.56 -3.84
CA HIS A 161 -6.46 6.21 -3.22
C HIS A 161 -6.80 7.17 -2.06
N ALA A 162 -8.10 7.34 -1.76
CA ALA A 162 -8.61 8.25 -0.73
C ALA A 162 -9.47 7.52 0.31
#